data_7f2c217e3dce20e69796d007ac749162
#
_entry.id   7f2c217e3dce20e69796d007ac749162
#
_cell.length_a   1.000
_cell.length_b   1.000
_cell.length_c   1.000
_cell.angle_alpha   90.00
_cell.angle_beta   90.00
_cell.angle_gamma   90.00
#
_symmetry.space_group_name_H-M   'P 1'
#
loop_
_entity.id
_entity.type
_entity.pdbx_description
1 polymer ?
#
loop_
_entity_poly.entity_id
_entity_poly.type
_entity_poly.pdbx_seq_one_letter_code
_entity_poly.pdbx_strand_id
1 'polypeptide(L)'
;MLIVRVKQVLGCIFVAVAICLSSGSVFALQTPDQEYEAVAEEFIKGYFAARPLLGTSMGLHEYDGKISDYSRLALDAELFRLKKYEDRLQKFDLDKLSQRQSIDLRILQAGIRKEIFQREAMSIYERNPMVYARAADVNIYVQRNFAPIEDRVHSIVAIESQIPNILIAARTNLDPVLPKPYVELAVQVAKGSADFLRKNLVEAVADLKDERIRTEFLEANRKAAAALTDYAAWLERDKLQSHRRFRAR
;
A
#
# COMPACT_ATOMS: atom_id res chain seq x y z
N MET A 1 77.19 11.80 -23.59
CA MET A 1 76.04 12.48 -23.02
C MET A 1 74.72 11.79 -23.35
N LEU A 2 74.72 10.44 -23.51
CA LEU A 2 73.52 9.66 -23.90
C LEU A 2 73.13 8.56 -22.85
N ILE A 3 73.97 8.32 -21.86
CA ILE A 3 73.77 7.20 -20.91
C ILE A 3 73.00 7.62 -19.63
N VAL A 4 72.91 8.94 -19.34
CA VAL A 4 72.24 9.43 -18.15
C VAL A 4 70.73 9.56 -18.29
N ARG A 5 70.18 9.60 -19.51
CA ARG A 5 68.74 9.76 -19.76
C ARG A 5 67.92 8.46 -19.74
N VAL A 6 68.56 7.31 -19.83
CA VAL A 6 67.87 6.00 -19.84
C VAL A 6 67.53 5.52 -18.42
N LYS A 7 68.30 5.93 -17.40
CA LYS A 7 68.05 5.52 -16.00
C LYS A 7 66.89 6.28 -15.32
N GLN A 8 66.49 7.45 -15.81
CA GLN A 8 65.36 8.20 -15.26
C GLN A 8 64.01 7.77 -15.77
N VAL A 9 63.94 7.14 -16.96
CA VAL A 9 62.66 6.68 -17.54
C VAL A 9 62.28 5.31 -17.00
N LEU A 10 63.23 4.47 -16.56
CA LEU A 10 62.90 3.17 -15.92
C LEU A 10 62.42 3.30 -14.46
N GLY A 11 62.81 4.37 -13.76
CA GLY A 11 62.36 4.61 -12.38
C GLY A 11 60.92 5.06 -12.26
N CYS A 12 60.36 5.75 -13.25
CA CYS A 12 58.98 6.23 -13.23
C CYS A 12 57.93 5.17 -13.61
N ILE A 13 58.35 4.11 -14.30
CA ILE A 13 57.42 3.05 -14.74
C ILE A 13 57.18 2.03 -13.59
N PHE A 14 58.15 1.83 -12.68
CA PHE A 14 57.98 0.92 -11.53
C PHE A 14 57.14 1.52 -10.39
N VAL A 15 57.06 2.86 -10.25
CA VAL A 15 56.23 3.51 -9.23
C VAL A 15 54.76 3.60 -9.67
N ALA A 16 54.48 3.65 -10.98
CA ALA A 16 53.11 3.74 -11.50
C ALA A 16 52.39 2.37 -11.49
N VAL A 17 53.12 1.25 -11.52
CA VAL A 17 52.52 -0.12 -11.46
C VAL A 17 52.18 -0.55 -10.03
N ALA A 18 52.87 0.00 -9.01
CA ALA A 18 52.62 -0.36 -7.60
C ALA A 18 51.39 0.35 -7.00
N ILE A 19 50.88 1.41 -7.64
CA ILE A 19 49.68 2.16 -7.14
C ILE A 19 48.37 1.61 -7.72
N CYS A 20 48.41 0.80 -8.78
CA CYS A 20 47.19 0.21 -9.36
C CYS A 20 46.72 -1.12 -8.73
N LEU A 21 47.42 -1.65 -7.74
CA LEU A 21 47.08 -2.95 -7.12
C LEU A 21 46.42 -2.84 -5.73
N SER A 22 46.12 -1.63 -5.25
CA SER A 22 45.51 -1.45 -3.93
C SER A 22 44.05 -0.95 -3.97
N SER A 23 43.39 -0.96 -5.14
CA SER A 23 41.93 -0.78 -5.21
C SER A 23 41.23 -2.13 -4.99
N GLY A 24 41.62 -2.85 -3.96
CA GLY A 24 40.81 -3.93 -3.43
C GLY A 24 39.54 -3.29 -2.88
N SER A 25 38.44 -3.40 -3.61
CA SER A 25 37.11 -3.11 -3.05
C SER A 25 36.98 -4.00 -1.81
N VAL A 26 37.21 -3.42 -0.64
CA VAL A 26 36.84 -4.05 0.62
C VAL A 26 35.33 -4.12 0.58
N PHE A 27 34.77 -5.24 0.12
CA PHE A 27 33.39 -5.59 0.39
C PHE A 27 33.31 -5.69 1.92
N ALA A 28 32.92 -4.61 2.57
CA ALA A 28 32.60 -4.64 3.99
C ALA A 28 31.51 -5.70 4.16
N LEU A 29 31.83 -6.77 4.88
CA LEU A 29 30.82 -7.77 5.26
C LEU A 29 29.74 -7.03 6.05
N GLN A 30 28.50 -7.07 5.55
CA GLN A 30 27.37 -6.47 6.26
C GLN A 30 27.24 -7.15 7.63
N THR A 31 27.01 -6.36 8.67
CA THR A 31 26.67 -6.92 9.98
C THR A 31 25.25 -7.54 9.93
N PRO A 32 24.94 -8.49 10.82
CA PRO A 32 23.57 -9.04 10.92
C PRO A 32 22.49 -7.96 11.06
N ASP A 33 22.78 -6.90 11.81
CA ASP A 33 21.86 -5.76 11.96
C ASP A 33 21.63 -5.03 10.61
N GLN A 34 22.68 -4.79 9.84
CA GLN A 34 22.57 -4.14 8.53
C GLN A 34 21.83 -5.02 7.51
N GLU A 35 22.04 -6.33 7.53
CA GLU A 35 21.31 -7.27 6.69
C GLU A 35 19.80 -7.26 7.03
N TYR A 36 19.48 -7.26 8.32
CA TYR A 36 18.10 -7.18 8.79
C TYR A 36 17.47 -5.85 8.39
N GLU A 37 18.12 -4.72 8.63
CA GLU A 37 17.62 -3.38 8.27
C GLU A 37 17.27 -3.28 6.78
N ALA A 38 18.17 -3.76 5.91
CA ALA A 38 17.92 -3.76 4.47
C ALA A 38 16.67 -4.58 4.09
N VAL A 39 16.47 -5.75 4.72
CA VAL A 39 15.28 -6.59 4.50
C VAL A 39 14.02 -5.92 5.03
N ALA A 40 14.08 -5.30 6.20
CA ALA A 40 12.96 -4.61 6.82
C ALA A 40 12.53 -3.38 6.00
N GLU A 41 13.49 -2.57 5.53
CA GLU A 41 13.21 -1.42 4.66
C GLU A 41 12.56 -1.84 3.33
N GLU A 42 13.10 -2.88 2.68
CA GLU A 42 12.53 -3.44 1.45
C GLU A 42 11.09 -3.92 1.68
N PHE A 43 10.84 -4.62 2.80
CA PHE A 43 9.50 -5.07 3.18
C PHE A 43 8.55 -3.89 3.38
N ILE A 44 8.96 -2.88 4.18
CA ILE A 44 8.14 -1.72 4.54
C ILE A 44 7.78 -0.91 3.29
N LYS A 45 8.73 -0.68 2.39
CA LYS A 45 8.47 -0.01 1.11
C LYS A 45 7.40 -0.73 0.29
N GLY A 46 7.52 -2.06 0.15
CA GLY A 46 6.51 -2.86 -0.54
C GLY A 46 5.17 -2.92 0.20
N TYR A 47 5.19 -2.88 1.54
CA TYR A 47 3.98 -2.87 2.37
C TYR A 47 3.14 -1.61 2.13
N PHE A 48 3.76 -0.42 2.09
CA PHE A 48 3.07 0.82 1.77
C PHE A 48 2.68 0.91 0.29
N ALA A 49 3.49 0.38 -0.62
CA ALA A 49 3.11 0.31 -2.05
C ALA A 49 1.81 -0.48 -2.27
N ALA A 50 1.61 -1.56 -1.51
CA ALA A 50 0.36 -2.34 -1.54
C ALA A 50 -0.80 -1.67 -0.75
N ARG A 51 -0.50 -0.70 0.12
CA ARG A 51 -1.46 0.01 1.02
C ARG A 51 -1.19 1.52 0.99
N PRO A 52 -1.31 2.17 -0.17
CA PRO A 52 -0.88 3.57 -0.33
C PRO A 52 -1.63 4.53 0.58
N LEU A 53 -2.93 4.37 0.81
CA LEU A 53 -3.70 5.21 1.74
C LEU A 53 -3.17 5.14 3.19
N LEU A 54 -2.64 3.98 3.60
CA LEU A 54 -1.94 3.88 4.88
C LEU A 54 -0.64 4.68 4.86
N GLY A 55 0.13 4.62 3.76
CA GLY A 55 1.34 5.43 3.56
C GLY A 55 1.03 6.92 3.70
N THR A 56 0.05 7.44 2.97
CA THR A 56 -0.42 8.83 3.08
C THR A 56 -0.83 9.17 4.52
N SER A 57 -1.56 8.29 5.21
CA SER A 57 -1.99 8.53 6.60
C SER A 57 -0.82 8.63 7.58
N MET A 58 0.30 7.97 7.29
CA MET A 58 1.55 8.03 8.04
C MET A 58 2.45 9.21 7.64
N GLY A 59 2.02 10.06 6.68
CA GLY A 59 2.76 11.21 6.19
C GLY A 59 3.76 10.91 5.07
N LEU A 60 3.66 9.75 4.43
CA LEU A 60 4.47 9.35 3.28
C LEU A 60 3.78 9.81 2.00
N HIS A 61 4.03 11.07 1.62
CA HIS A 61 3.32 11.76 0.53
C HIS A 61 3.67 11.26 -0.87
N GLU A 62 4.69 10.43 -1.03
CA GLU A 62 4.95 9.70 -2.28
C GLU A 62 3.83 8.69 -2.64
N TYR A 63 2.92 8.40 -1.71
CA TYR A 63 1.75 7.53 -1.92
C TYR A 63 0.46 8.31 -2.17
N ASP A 64 0.48 9.63 -2.16
CA ASP A 64 -0.71 10.45 -2.38
C ASP A 64 -1.34 10.15 -3.75
N GLY A 65 -2.66 10.16 -3.79
CA GLY A 65 -3.44 9.84 -4.99
C GLY A 65 -3.41 8.38 -5.44
N LYS A 66 -2.67 7.51 -4.72
CA LYS A 66 -2.62 6.08 -5.01
C LYS A 66 -3.63 5.32 -4.15
N ILE A 67 -4.10 4.19 -4.68
CA ILE A 67 -5.05 3.31 -4.00
C ILE A 67 -4.61 1.85 -4.16
N SER A 68 -5.01 0.98 -3.22
CA SER A 68 -4.73 -0.46 -3.30
C SER A 68 -5.44 -1.09 -4.50
N ASP A 69 -4.77 -2.03 -5.15
CA ASP A 69 -5.38 -2.90 -6.16
C ASP A 69 -6.05 -4.10 -5.47
N TYR A 70 -7.36 -4.25 -5.67
CA TYR A 70 -8.16 -5.34 -5.12
C TYR A 70 -8.46 -6.44 -6.15
N SER A 71 -7.77 -6.45 -7.29
CA SER A 71 -7.86 -7.58 -8.22
C SER A 71 -7.36 -8.87 -7.56
N ARG A 72 -7.91 -10.02 -7.94
CA ARG A 72 -7.46 -11.32 -7.42
C ARG A 72 -5.95 -11.49 -7.62
N LEU A 73 -5.44 -11.11 -8.79
CA LEU A 73 -4.02 -11.19 -9.09
C LEU A 73 -3.16 -10.40 -8.10
N ALA A 74 -3.55 -9.15 -7.79
CA ALA A 74 -2.82 -8.31 -6.84
C ALA A 74 -2.93 -8.83 -5.40
N LEU A 75 -4.09 -9.33 -5.00
CA LEU A 75 -4.29 -9.92 -3.68
C LEU A 75 -3.44 -11.18 -3.49
N ASP A 76 -3.38 -12.06 -4.50
CA ASP A 76 -2.59 -13.29 -4.47
C ASP A 76 -1.08 -12.99 -4.51
N ALA A 77 -0.66 -12.00 -5.31
CA ALA A 77 0.73 -11.54 -5.37
C ALA A 77 1.20 -10.97 -4.01
N GLU A 78 0.36 -10.20 -3.34
CA GLU A 78 0.68 -9.67 -2.01
C GLU A 78 0.75 -10.77 -0.95
N LEU A 79 -0.13 -11.77 -0.97
CA LEU A 79 -0.05 -12.92 -0.08
C LEU A 79 1.25 -13.71 -0.30
N PHE A 80 1.61 -13.95 -1.57
CA PHE A 80 2.89 -14.59 -1.91
C PHE A 80 4.09 -13.78 -1.40
N ARG A 81 4.05 -12.45 -1.57
CA ARG A 81 5.09 -11.55 -1.05
C ARG A 81 5.21 -11.65 0.47
N LEU A 82 4.10 -11.61 1.20
CA LEU A 82 4.09 -11.73 2.66
C LEU A 82 4.74 -13.04 3.13
N LYS A 83 4.38 -14.19 2.53
CA LYS A 83 4.97 -15.50 2.84
C LYS A 83 6.47 -15.53 2.56
N LYS A 84 6.90 -14.98 1.42
CA LYS A 84 8.33 -14.89 1.09
C LYS A 84 9.13 -14.11 2.14
N TYR A 85 8.56 -13.02 2.68
CA TYR A 85 9.21 -12.25 3.74
C TYR A 85 9.13 -12.95 5.09
N GLU A 86 8.07 -13.67 5.41
CA GLU A 86 8.00 -14.51 6.60
C GLU A 86 9.15 -15.53 6.60
N ASP A 87 9.33 -16.28 5.51
CA ASP A 87 10.42 -17.24 5.34
C ASP A 87 11.81 -16.59 5.41
N ARG A 88 11.95 -15.39 4.83
CA ARG A 88 13.23 -14.66 4.84
C ARG A 88 13.59 -14.17 6.24
N LEU A 89 12.62 -13.64 6.98
CA LEU A 89 12.83 -13.11 8.33
C LEU A 89 13.02 -14.22 9.38
N GLN A 90 12.53 -15.43 9.16
CA GLN A 90 12.78 -16.59 10.04
C GLN A 90 14.24 -17.03 10.03
N LYS A 91 15.04 -16.65 9.03
CA LYS A 91 16.46 -17.04 8.91
C LYS A 91 17.38 -16.18 9.77
N PHE A 92 16.91 -15.06 10.28
CA PHE A 92 17.70 -14.22 11.18
C PHE A 92 17.83 -14.87 12.57
N ASP A 93 19.06 -14.98 13.04
CA ASP A 93 19.40 -15.45 14.37
C ASP A 93 19.27 -14.27 15.36
N LEU A 94 18.34 -14.37 16.29
CA LEU A 94 18.06 -13.30 17.27
C LEU A 94 19.28 -13.00 18.16
N ASP A 95 20.12 -13.99 18.44
CA ASP A 95 21.28 -13.81 19.31
C ASP A 95 22.43 -13.07 18.62
N LYS A 96 22.39 -12.95 17.30
CA LYS A 96 23.36 -12.19 16.49
C LYS A 96 22.93 -10.75 16.21
N LEU A 97 21.69 -10.42 16.52
CA LEU A 97 21.15 -9.07 16.37
C LEU A 97 21.34 -8.26 17.66
N SER A 98 21.45 -6.94 17.52
CA SER A 98 21.33 -6.05 18.66
C SER A 98 19.95 -6.20 19.34
N GLN A 99 19.85 -5.84 20.60
CA GLN A 99 18.58 -5.90 21.34
C GLN A 99 17.45 -5.15 20.62
N ARG A 100 17.77 -4.00 20.05
CA ARG A 100 16.80 -3.21 19.27
C ARG A 100 16.29 -3.99 18.06
N GLN A 101 17.21 -4.48 17.22
CA GLN A 101 16.85 -5.17 15.99
C GLN A 101 16.14 -6.50 16.25
N SER A 102 16.48 -7.20 17.33
CA SER A 102 15.78 -8.43 17.72
C SER A 102 14.33 -8.16 18.14
N ILE A 103 14.05 -7.03 18.79
CA ILE A 103 12.67 -6.60 19.10
C ILE A 103 11.92 -6.22 17.83
N ASP A 104 12.54 -5.40 16.98
CA ASP A 104 11.94 -4.95 15.72
C ASP A 104 11.63 -6.14 14.79
N LEU A 105 12.53 -7.13 14.71
CA LEU A 105 12.30 -8.38 13.97
C LEU A 105 11.06 -9.13 14.47
N ARG A 106 10.88 -9.26 15.79
CA ARG A 106 9.71 -9.95 16.36
C ARG A 106 8.42 -9.20 16.05
N ILE A 107 8.43 -7.86 16.10
CA ILE A 107 7.27 -7.02 15.76
C ILE A 107 6.93 -7.21 14.28
N LEU A 108 7.92 -7.15 13.40
CA LEU A 108 7.73 -7.31 11.97
C LEU A 108 7.18 -8.69 11.61
N GLN A 109 7.75 -9.77 12.18
CA GLN A 109 7.26 -11.14 12.01
C GLN A 109 5.82 -11.31 12.51
N ALA A 110 5.47 -10.71 13.65
CA ALA A 110 4.09 -10.75 14.17
C ALA A 110 3.12 -10.01 13.25
N GLY A 111 3.52 -8.85 12.71
CA GLY A 111 2.75 -8.09 11.74
C GLY A 111 2.48 -8.87 10.46
N ILE A 112 3.50 -9.50 9.88
CA ILE A 112 3.38 -10.32 8.68
C ILE A 112 2.46 -11.53 8.91
N ARG A 113 2.63 -12.26 10.02
CA ARG A 113 1.77 -13.41 10.37
C ARG A 113 0.31 -13.00 10.54
N LYS A 114 0.06 -11.85 11.14
CA LYS A 114 -1.30 -11.28 11.25
C LYS A 114 -1.91 -11.06 9.85
N GLU A 115 -1.15 -10.46 8.93
CA GLU A 115 -1.62 -10.20 7.57
C GLU A 115 -1.92 -11.50 6.80
N ILE A 116 -1.06 -12.50 6.93
CA ILE A 116 -1.27 -13.83 6.33
C ILE A 116 -2.52 -14.49 6.93
N PHE A 117 -2.65 -14.48 8.25
CA PHE A 117 -3.81 -15.03 8.96
C PHE A 117 -5.13 -14.39 8.50
N GLN A 118 -5.15 -13.06 8.37
CA GLN A 118 -6.33 -12.34 7.88
C GLN A 118 -6.73 -12.75 6.46
N ARG A 119 -5.75 -13.02 5.60
CA ARG A 119 -6.00 -13.42 4.21
C ARG A 119 -6.38 -14.89 4.08
N GLU A 120 -5.69 -15.80 4.75
CA GLU A 120 -5.89 -17.23 4.60
C GLU A 120 -6.96 -17.79 5.53
N ALA A 121 -6.86 -17.53 6.83
CA ALA A 121 -7.78 -18.11 7.81
C ALA A 121 -9.09 -17.33 7.93
N MET A 122 -9.02 -15.99 7.94
CA MET A 122 -10.23 -15.16 8.00
C MET A 122 -10.85 -14.90 6.62
N SER A 123 -10.11 -15.08 5.53
CA SER A 123 -10.54 -14.81 4.16
C SER A 123 -11.20 -13.43 4.02
N ILE A 124 -10.51 -12.37 4.52
CA ILE A 124 -11.13 -11.04 4.67
C ILE A 124 -11.62 -10.44 3.35
N TYR A 125 -10.95 -10.73 2.24
CA TYR A 125 -11.34 -10.23 0.92
C TYR A 125 -12.51 -11.01 0.30
N GLU A 126 -12.73 -12.24 0.71
CA GLU A 126 -13.85 -13.07 0.28
C GLU A 126 -15.07 -12.93 1.19
N ARG A 127 -14.88 -12.61 2.48
CA ARG A 127 -15.94 -12.69 3.49
C ARG A 127 -16.33 -11.35 4.10
N ASN A 128 -15.50 -10.30 3.94
CA ASN A 128 -15.76 -9.00 4.58
C ASN A 128 -16.00 -7.89 3.53
N PRO A 129 -17.25 -7.59 3.18
CA PRO A 129 -17.57 -6.56 2.18
C PRO A 129 -17.20 -5.14 2.61
N MET A 130 -16.96 -4.88 3.90
CA MET A 130 -16.53 -3.55 4.39
C MET A 130 -15.15 -3.15 3.88
N VAL A 131 -14.27 -4.12 3.58
CA VAL A 131 -12.92 -3.86 3.07
C VAL A 131 -13.00 -2.98 1.82
N TYR A 132 -13.94 -3.28 0.94
CA TYR A 132 -14.15 -2.55 -0.32
C TYR A 132 -14.92 -1.24 -0.12
N ALA A 133 -15.92 -1.21 0.76
CA ALA A 133 -16.68 0.00 1.06
C ALA A 133 -15.79 1.10 1.67
N ARG A 134 -14.76 0.74 2.45
CA ARG A 134 -13.79 1.65 3.06
C ARG A 134 -12.68 2.12 2.11
N ALA A 135 -12.50 1.49 0.96
CA ALA A 135 -11.50 1.90 -0.02
C ALA A 135 -11.73 3.34 -0.54
N ALA A 136 -12.94 3.88 -0.36
CA ALA A 136 -13.30 5.25 -0.74
C ALA A 136 -12.95 6.31 0.32
N ASP A 137 -12.20 5.97 1.38
CA ASP A 137 -11.89 6.94 2.44
C ASP A 137 -10.79 7.92 2.00
N VAL A 138 -11.21 9.12 1.63
CA VAL A 138 -10.34 10.24 1.24
C VAL A 138 -10.25 11.32 2.32
N ASN A 139 -10.76 11.06 3.54
CA ASN A 139 -10.83 12.04 4.62
C ASN A 139 -9.49 12.71 4.95
N ILE A 140 -8.38 11.97 4.83
CA ILE A 140 -7.04 12.49 5.12
C ILE A 140 -6.71 13.75 4.33
N TYR A 141 -7.20 13.84 3.08
CA TYR A 141 -6.92 14.95 2.16
C TYR A 141 -7.70 16.23 2.51
N VAL A 142 -8.77 16.13 3.31
CA VAL A 142 -9.55 17.30 3.76
C VAL A 142 -9.35 17.61 5.24
N GLN A 143 -8.97 16.62 6.06
CA GLN A 143 -8.72 16.82 7.49
C GLN A 143 -7.34 17.40 7.78
N ARG A 144 -6.35 17.18 6.90
CA ARG A 144 -4.98 17.66 7.09
C ARG A 144 -4.59 18.61 5.97
N ASN A 145 -3.98 19.74 6.36
CA ASN A 145 -3.52 20.77 5.43
C ASN A 145 -2.01 20.61 5.16
N PHE A 146 -1.60 19.51 4.51
CA PHE A 146 -0.20 19.16 4.25
C PHE A 146 0.30 19.64 2.87
N ALA A 147 -0.60 20.06 1.98
CA ALA A 147 -0.29 20.55 0.63
C ALA A 147 -1.36 21.57 0.18
N PRO A 148 -1.11 22.36 -0.89
CA PRO A 148 -2.13 23.18 -1.52
C PRO A 148 -3.40 22.40 -1.82
N ILE A 149 -4.56 23.09 -1.82
CA ILE A 149 -5.86 22.42 -2.02
C ILE A 149 -5.94 21.75 -3.40
N GLU A 150 -5.35 22.35 -4.40
CA GLU A 150 -5.29 21.83 -5.77
C GLU A 150 -4.62 20.46 -5.82
N ASP A 151 -3.45 20.30 -5.17
CA ASP A 151 -2.70 19.05 -5.12
C ASP A 151 -3.46 17.96 -4.37
N ARG A 152 -4.10 18.33 -3.25
CA ARG A 152 -4.93 17.41 -2.48
C ARG A 152 -6.15 16.95 -3.25
N VAL A 153 -6.80 17.86 -4.01
CA VAL A 153 -7.94 17.53 -4.86
C VAL A 153 -7.53 16.66 -6.04
N HIS A 154 -6.35 16.88 -6.66
CA HIS A 154 -5.83 15.95 -7.67
C HIS A 154 -5.67 14.54 -7.12
N SER A 155 -5.18 14.41 -5.89
CA SER A 155 -5.06 13.10 -5.22
C SER A 155 -6.43 12.46 -4.95
N ILE A 156 -7.42 13.25 -4.53
CA ILE A 156 -8.81 12.79 -4.36
C ILE A 156 -9.37 12.28 -5.69
N VAL A 157 -9.23 13.04 -6.78
CA VAL A 157 -9.70 12.67 -8.13
C VAL A 157 -9.09 11.35 -8.59
N ALA A 158 -7.78 11.19 -8.38
CA ALA A 158 -7.07 9.97 -8.75
C ALA A 158 -7.62 8.74 -8.01
N ILE A 159 -7.89 8.86 -6.70
CA ILE A 159 -8.48 7.80 -5.88
C ILE A 159 -9.93 7.53 -6.28
N GLU A 160 -10.77 8.56 -6.35
CA GLU A 160 -12.21 8.43 -6.66
C GLU A 160 -12.45 7.80 -8.03
N SER A 161 -11.58 8.08 -8.99
CA SER A 161 -11.65 7.48 -10.33
C SER A 161 -11.47 5.96 -10.33
N GLN A 162 -10.85 5.37 -9.31
CA GLN A 162 -10.65 3.94 -9.17
C GLN A 162 -11.74 3.23 -8.36
N ILE A 163 -12.56 3.96 -7.60
CA ILE A 163 -13.60 3.36 -6.74
C ILE A 163 -14.56 2.44 -7.51
N PRO A 164 -15.05 2.80 -8.72
CA PRO A 164 -15.90 1.87 -9.48
C PRO A 164 -15.23 0.52 -9.75
N ASN A 165 -13.94 0.52 -10.12
CA ASN A 165 -13.19 -0.70 -10.40
C ASN A 165 -13.01 -1.58 -9.15
N ILE A 166 -12.76 -0.95 -7.99
CA ILE A 166 -12.66 -1.64 -6.70
C ILE A 166 -13.96 -2.34 -6.34
N LEU A 167 -15.10 -1.68 -6.56
CA LEU A 167 -16.42 -2.24 -6.25
C LEU A 167 -16.85 -3.33 -7.27
N ILE A 168 -16.33 -3.29 -8.49
CA ILE A 168 -16.43 -4.42 -9.44
C ILE A 168 -15.61 -5.61 -8.94
N ALA A 169 -14.36 -5.38 -8.52
CA ALA A 169 -13.51 -6.43 -7.94
C ALA A 169 -14.16 -7.05 -6.69
N ALA A 170 -14.81 -6.24 -5.84
CA ALA A 170 -15.56 -6.73 -4.69
C ALA A 170 -16.64 -7.75 -5.07
N ARG A 171 -17.38 -7.50 -6.13
CA ARG A 171 -18.45 -8.44 -6.60
C ARG A 171 -17.88 -9.76 -7.09
N THR A 172 -16.68 -9.75 -7.64
CA THR A 172 -15.97 -10.94 -8.11
C THR A 172 -15.33 -11.72 -6.96
N ASN A 173 -14.76 -11.02 -5.98
CA ASN A 173 -14.00 -11.64 -4.90
C ASN A 173 -14.88 -12.18 -3.78
N LEU A 174 -16.01 -11.53 -3.49
CA LEU A 174 -16.86 -11.87 -2.35
C LEU A 174 -17.62 -13.17 -2.55
N ASP A 175 -17.62 -14.03 -1.53
CA ASP A 175 -18.36 -15.27 -1.49
C ASP A 175 -19.85 -15.09 -1.79
N PRO A 176 -20.51 -16.09 -2.36
CA PRO A 176 -21.95 -16.04 -2.62
C PRO A 176 -22.78 -15.78 -1.35
N VAL A 177 -22.35 -16.32 -0.22
CA VAL A 177 -23.02 -16.17 1.08
C VAL A 177 -22.04 -15.52 2.07
N LEU A 178 -22.44 -14.39 2.66
CA LEU A 178 -21.63 -13.64 3.59
C LEU A 178 -22.26 -13.59 4.99
N PRO A 179 -21.48 -13.41 6.09
CA PRO A 179 -22.05 -13.20 7.40
C PRO A 179 -22.96 -11.97 7.42
N LYS A 180 -24.23 -12.15 7.82
CA LYS A 180 -25.24 -11.07 7.81
C LYS A 180 -24.79 -9.78 8.48
N PRO A 181 -24.17 -9.77 9.70
CA PRO A 181 -23.70 -8.54 10.33
C PRO A 181 -22.67 -7.78 9.50
N TYR A 182 -21.82 -8.50 8.76
CA TYR A 182 -20.80 -7.87 7.89
C TYR A 182 -21.46 -7.18 6.70
N VAL A 183 -22.50 -7.79 6.13
CA VAL A 183 -23.25 -7.21 5.02
C VAL A 183 -24.02 -5.97 5.48
N GLU A 184 -24.72 -6.04 6.61
CA GLU A 184 -25.47 -4.92 7.17
C GLU A 184 -24.57 -3.71 7.44
N LEU A 185 -23.41 -3.95 8.06
CA LEU A 185 -22.45 -2.88 8.33
C LEU A 185 -21.82 -2.34 7.05
N ALA A 186 -21.48 -3.19 6.08
CA ALA A 186 -20.94 -2.74 4.79
C ALA A 186 -21.92 -1.88 4.00
N VAL A 187 -23.22 -2.19 4.06
CA VAL A 187 -24.29 -1.34 3.48
C VAL A 187 -24.30 0.04 4.14
N GLN A 188 -24.24 0.10 5.47
CA GLN A 188 -24.21 1.37 6.20
C GLN A 188 -22.96 2.19 5.84
N VAL A 189 -21.81 1.55 5.81
CA VAL A 189 -20.53 2.20 5.44
C VAL A 189 -20.59 2.72 4.00
N ALA A 190 -21.04 1.91 3.04
CA ALA A 190 -21.11 2.33 1.64
C ALA A 190 -22.08 3.50 1.41
N LYS A 191 -23.26 3.49 2.08
CA LYS A 191 -24.21 4.60 2.05
C LYS A 191 -23.64 5.86 2.70
N GLY A 192 -23.02 5.71 3.88
CA GLY A 192 -22.38 6.83 4.58
C GLY A 192 -21.22 7.44 3.78
N SER A 193 -20.39 6.61 3.13
CA SER A 193 -19.34 7.10 2.24
C SER A 193 -19.91 7.82 1.02
N ALA A 194 -20.95 7.29 0.39
CA ALA A 194 -21.61 7.97 -0.74
C ALA A 194 -22.21 9.34 -0.34
N ASP A 195 -22.79 9.44 0.85
CA ASP A 195 -23.33 10.69 1.36
C ASP A 195 -22.23 11.70 1.72
N PHE A 196 -21.14 11.22 2.31
CA PHE A 196 -19.94 12.03 2.58
C PHE A 196 -19.39 12.63 1.28
N LEU A 197 -19.19 11.80 0.25
CA LEU A 197 -18.70 12.28 -1.05
C LEU A 197 -19.61 13.35 -1.65
N ARG A 198 -20.91 13.15 -1.61
CA ARG A 198 -21.89 14.08 -2.23
C ARG A 198 -22.03 15.40 -1.48
N LYS A 199 -21.80 15.44 -0.17
CA LYS A 199 -22.08 16.59 0.69
C LYS A 199 -20.80 17.16 1.30
N ASN A 200 -20.26 16.48 2.30
CA ASN A 200 -19.17 17.00 3.12
C ASN A 200 -17.88 17.22 2.32
N LEU A 201 -17.56 16.31 1.40
CA LEU A 201 -16.36 16.43 0.58
C LEU A 201 -16.49 17.60 -0.42
N VAL A 202 -17.64 17.77 -1.05
CA VAL A 202 -17.90 18.91 -1.96
C VAL A 202 -17.82 20.24 -1.20
N GLU A 203 -18.36 20.30 0.02
CA GLU A 203 -18.28 21.48 0.88
C GLU A 203 -16.82 21.75 1.32
N ALA A 204 -16.08 20.72 1.69
CA ALA A 204 -14.69 20.84 2.14
C ALA A 204 -13.72 21.34 1.07
N VAL A 205 -14.07 21.23 -0.21
CA VAL A 205 -13.27 21.73 -1.35
C VAL A 205 -13.91 22.93 -2.05
N ALA A 206 -14.89 23.57 -1.41
CA ALA A 206 -15.62 24.72 -1.99
C ALA A 206 -14.72 25.91 -2.35
N ASP A 207 -13.61 26.08 -1.61
CA ASP A 207 -12.63 27.15 -1.85
C ASP A 207 -11.70 26.91 -3.05
N LEU A 208 -11.80 25.77 -3.72
CA LEU A 208 -11.05 25.45 -4.94
C LEU A 208 -11.43 26.43 -6.06
N LYS A 209 -10.46 27.21 -6.53
CA LYS A 209 -10.66 28.28 -7.51
C LYS A 209 -10.46 27.86 -8.96
N ASP A 210 -9.66 26.81 -9.19
CA ASP A 210 -9.44 26.29 -10.53
C ASP A 210 -10.67 25.52 -11.03
N GLU A 211 -11.39 26.11 -11.98
CA GLU A 211 -12.64 25.53 -12.51
C GLU A 211 -12.43 24.23 -13.30
N ARG A 212 -11.24 24.00 -13.86
CA ARG A 212 -10.92 22.75 -14.54
C ARG A 212 -10.78 21.62 -13.51
N ILE A 213 -10.00 21.84 -12.45
CA ILE A 213 -9.82 20.86 -11.36
C ILE A 213 -11.16 20.60 -10.66
N ARG A 214 -11.96 21.65 -10.46
CA ARG A 214 -13.31 21.55 -9.89
C ARG A 214 -14.21 20.64 -10.73
N THR A 215 -14.20 20.82 -12.05
CA THR A 215 -15.01 20.02 -12.98
C THR A 215 -14.58 18.54 -12.96
N GLU A 216 -13.28 18.27 -13.02
CA GLU A 216 -12.70 16.92 -12.91
C GLU A 216 -13.10 16.25 -11.58
N PHE A 217 -13.00 17.00 -10.48
CA PHE A 217 -13.39 16.51 -9.16
C PHE A 217 -14.87 16.16 -9.09
N LEU A 218 -15.77 17.07 -9.51
CA LEU A 218 -17.21 16.82 -9.45
C LEU A 218 -17.62 15.61 -10.30
N GLU A 219 -16.96 15.38 -11.43
CA GLU A 219 -17.21 14.20 -12.27
C GLU A 219 -16.74 12.90 -11.60
N ALA A 220 -15.51 12.85 -11.09
CA ALA A 220 -14.97 11.69 -10.37
C ALA A 220 -15.80 11.38 -9.12
N ASN A 221 -16.09 12.40 -8.33
CA ASN A 221 -16.90 12.32 -7.10
C ASN A 221 -18.30 11.74 -7.37
N ARG A 222 -18.99 12.26 -8.40
CA ARG A 222 -20.30 11.75 -8.79
C ARG A 222 -20.26 10.27 -9.17
N LYS A 223 -19.25 9.84 -9.93
CA LYS A 223 -19.06 8.43 -10.34
C LYS A 223 -18.78 7.54 -9.13
N ALA A 224 -17.88 7.97 -8.24
CA ALA A 224 -17.54 7.25 -7.02
C ALA A 224 -18.76 7.09 -6.09
N ALA A 225 -19.49 8.16 -5.85
CA ALA A 225 -20.69 8.16 -5.01
C ALA A 225 -21.82 7.29 -5.61
N ALA A 226 -21.98 7.28 -6.93
CA ALA A 226 -22.92 6.41 -7.62
C ALA A 226 -22.51 4.93 -7.46
N ALA A 227 -21.24 4.60 -7.68
CA ALA A 227 -20.74 3.25 -7.54
C ALA A 227 -20.91 2.70 -6.11
N LEU A 228 -20.67 3.51 -5.07
CA LEU A 228 -20.93 3.14 -3.68
C LEU A 228 -22.40 2.89 -3.40
N THR A 229 -23.30 3.71 -3.98
CA THR A 229 -24.75 3.52 -3.86
C THR A 229 -25.19 2.20 -4.51
N ASP A 230 -24.68 1.91 -5.71
CA ASP A 230 -24.95 0.68 -6.44
C ASP A 230 -24.40 -0.55 -5.71
N TYR A 231 -23.24 -0.41 -5.07
CA TYR A 231 -22.66 -1.47 -4.25
C TYR A 231 -23.51 -1.77 -3.02
N ALA A 232 -23.98 -0.74 -2.31
CA ALA A 232 -24.87 -0.91 -1.18
C ALA A 232 -26.19 -1.61 -1.61
N ALA A 233 -26.80 -1.17 -2.71
CA ALA A 233 -28.02 -1.78 -3.24
C ALA A 233 -27.81 -3.23 -3.67
N TRP A 234 -26.67 -3.55 -4.27
CA TRP A 234 -26.30 -4.93 -4.61
C TRP A 234 -26.14 -5.80 -3.35
N LEU A 235 -25.46 -5.31 -2.32
CA LEU A 235 -25.33 -6.03 -1.04
C LEU A 235 -26.69 -6.32 -0.41
N GLU A 236 -27.60 -5.34 -0.39
CA GLU A 236 -28.96 -5.51 0.15
C GLU A 236 -29.76 -6.55 -0.63
N ARG A 237 -29.74 -6.48 -1.95
CA ARG A 237 -30.54 -7.35 -2.82
C ARG A 237 -29.99 -8.78 -2.87
N ASP A 238 -28.68 -8.93 -3.09
CA ASP A 238 -28.10 -10.21 -3.46
C ASP A 238 -27.47 -10.94 -2.27
N LYS A 239 -26.99 -10.22 -1.25
CA LYS A 239 -26.32 -10.83 -0.09
C LYS A 239 -27.22 -10.91 1.15
N LEU A 240 -28.03 -9.90 1.48
CA LEU A 240 -28.95 -9.96 2.63
C LEU A 240 -30.17 -10.83 2.37
N GLN A 241 -30.74 -10.81 1.17
CA GLN A 241 -31.93 -11.63 0.86
C GLN A 241 -31.60 -13.12 0.76
N SER A 242 -30.38 -13.49 0.40
CA SER A 242 -29.97 -14.89 0.39
C SER A 242 -30.08 -15.54 1.76
N HIS A 243 -29.84 -14.81 2.85
CA HIS A 243 -30.00 -15.28 4.24
C HIS A 243 -31.45 -15.56 4.62
N ARG A 244 -32.41 -14.81 4.06
CA ARG A 244 -33.84 -15.07 4.30
C ARG A 244 -34.33 -16.36 3.65
N ARG A 245 -33.82 -16.69 2.45
CA ARG A 245 -34.15 -17.95 1.74
C ARG A 245 -33.57 -19.20 2.42
N PHE A 246 -32.42 -19.07 3.10
CA PHE A 246 -31.81 -20.20 3.85
C PHE A 246 -32.54 -20.53 5.16
N ARG A 247 -33.20 -19.53 5.80
CA ARG A 247 -34.02 -19.77 7.01
C ARG A 247 -35.43 -20.31 6.73
N ALA A 248 -35.87 -20.24 5.50
CA ALA A 248 -37.22 -20.69 5.09
C ALA A 248 -37.23 -22.13 4.53
N ARG A 249 -36.13 -22.85 4.61
CA ARG A 249 -36.01 -24.29 4.34
C ARG A 249 -35.61 -25.04 5.61
#